data_a2f8fe778a15503305a491f55b4cf2ac
#
_entry.id   a2f8fe778a15503305a491f55b4cf2ac
#
_cell.length_a   1.000
_cell.length_b   1.000
_cell.length_c   1.000
_cell.angle_alpha   90.00
_cell.angle_beta   90.00
_cell.angle_gamma   90.00
#
_symmetry.space_group_name_H-M   'P 1'
#
loop_
_entity.id
_entity.type
_entity.pdbx_description
1 polymer ?
#
loop_
_entity_poly.entity_id
_entity_poly.type
_entity_poly.pdbx_seq_one_letter_code
_entity_poly.pdbx_strand_id
1 'polypeptide(L)'
;MRSPSLNMLAVRLCSLLFATMVCYSPVFSGSSAHATELRKSPIVKAVQSAKDSIVNIHGHKTVSTVSAVGGDTPRQVNGMGTGVIIDRRGFIVTNHHVVDGVRRIQVTFNSGETLIARLIAHDLTTDLAVIKVDASDELPCINIGKSTDLMPGETVIAVGNAYGYENSVTRGIISALHRSVQVTENQKYDDLIQTDASINPGNSGGPLLNIDGQMIGINVAVRVGAQGIGFAIPVDNVMEISSRMMSTERMSDQSHGIRGKTLWEDDTPIFKVTGVEKDSPADAAGLRIGDTLTKIGEQPIQRQLDIELALLNRTLNEEVTLEVNRAGETGKQLAIVTKSVSGATNVSDLAWRTMGVRVKAMPEPDFSQLASRYRGGLQVTAVRAGSPAEVEGIQTGDILVGMHDWETISYENLDYILKNKSVTTRGAIRFYILRERDTLYGDISLAATQQVTQR
;
A
#
# COMPACT_ATOMS: atom_id res chain seq x y z
N MET A 1 25.88 81.05 56.99
CA MET A 1 25.81 80.90 55.54
C MET A 1 26.51 79.60 55.15
N ARG A 2 25.80 78.52 54.94
CA ARG A 2 26.34 77.16 54.58
C ARG A 2 25.87 76.84 53.18
N SER A 3 26.81 76.56 52.31
CA SER A 3 26.57 76.10 50.89
C SER A 3 26.02 74.72 50.85
N PRO A 4 25.13 74.38 49.94
CA PRO A 4 24.56 73.05 49.84
C PRO A 4 25.44 72.08 49.00
N SER A 5 25.53 70.95 49.53
CA SER A 5 26.27 69.73 49.32
C SER A 5 26.39 69.20 47.88
N LEU A 6 27.61 68.86 47.63
CA LEU A 6 28.15 68.15 46.44
C LEU A 6 27.60 66.71 46.24
N ASN A 7 26.62 66.26 47.04
CA ASN A 7 26.16 64.85 47.04
C ASN A 7 24.99 64.54 46.11
N MET A 8 24.38 65.55 45.49
CA MET A 8 23.23 65.28 44.61
C MET A 8 23.60 65.03 43.14
N LEU A 9 24.84 65.34 42.75
CA LEU A 9 25.29 65.14 41.37
C LEU A 9 25.81 63.70 41.13
N ALA A 10 26.38 63.04 42.17
CA ALA A 10 26.91 61.72 42.07
C ALA A 10 25.83 60.60 41.97
N VAL A 11 24.65 60.86 42.58
CA VAL A 11 23.53 59.89 42.55
C VAL A 11 22.81 59.88 41.19
N ARG A 12 22.81 61.01 40.46
CA ARG A 12 22.18 61.09 39.12
C ARG A 12 23.07 60.54 38.01
N LEU A 13 24.39 60.48 38.18
CA LEU A 13 25.30 59.88 37.20
C LEU A 13 25.34 58.35 37.27
N CYS A 14 25.18 57.78 38.46
CA CYS A 14 25.09 56.33 38.64
C CYS A 14 23.78 55.70 38.11
N SER A 15 22.67 56.49 38.13
CA SER A 15 21.39 56.02 37.63
C SER A 15 21.30 55.95 36.07
N LEU A 16 22.09 56.76 35.37
CA LEU A 16 22.14 56.74 33.92
C LEU A 16 23.08 55.64 33.35
N LEU A 17 24.06 55.21 34.09
CA LEU A 17 24.98 54.13 33.67
C LEU A 17 24.38 52.71 33.89
N PHE A 18 23.35 52.57 34.73
CA PHE A 18 22.68 51.29 34.98
C PHE A 18 21.55 51.00 33.99
N ALA A 19 21.03 52.04 33.29
CA ALA A 19 19.94 51.88 32.34
C ALA A 19 20.39 51.48 30.92
N THR A 20 21.69 51.52 30.59
CA THR A 20 22.20 51.16 29.25
C THR A 20 22.83 49.76 29.18
N MET A 21 22.83 48.97 30.28
CA MET A 21 23.49 47.64 30.34
C MET A 21 22.52 46.49 30.29
N VAL A 22 21.23 46.71 29.93
CA VAL A 22 20.19 45.64 29.97
C VAL A 22 19.65 45.26 28.60
N CYS A 23 20.31 45.58 27.51
CA CYS A 23 19.82 45.20 26.18
C CYS A 23 20.90 44.70 25.22
N TYR A 24 21.84 43.89 25.71
CA TYR A 24 22.64 43.05 24.83
C TYR A 24 22.51 41.59 25.30
N SER A 25 21.33 41.01 25.15
CA SER A 25 21.20 39.56 25.08
C SER A 25 21.76 39.14 23.71
N PRO A 26 22.87 38.38 23.65
CA PRO A 26 23.24 37.78 22.39
C PRO A 26 22.09 36.87 21.98
N VAL A 27 21.39 37.27 20.93
CA VAL A 27 20.55 36.34 20.18
C VAL A 27 21.51 35.25 19.69
N PHE A 28 21.60 34.13 20.42
CA PHE A 28 22.14 32.92 19.91
C PHE A 28 21.22 32.53 18.74
N SER A 29 21.50 33.06 17.57
CA SER A 29 21.06 32.44 16.32
C SER A 29 21.63 31.04 16.34
N GLY A 30 20.80 30.08 16.73
CA GLY A 30 21.15 28.66 16.60
C GLY A 30 21.47 28.43 15.13
N SER A 31 22.75 28.45 14.80
CA SER A 31 23.23 27.96 13.51
C SER A 31 22.75 26.52 13.41
N SER A 32 21.73 26.28 12.61
CA SER A 32 21.38 24.92 12.22
C SER A 32 22.66 24.32 11.66
N ALA A 33 23.24 23.35 12.36
CA ALA A 33 24.46 22.69 11.95
C ALA A 33 24.15 21.94 10.63
N HIS A 34 24.36 22.58 9.49
CA HIS A 34 24.25 21.95 8.20
C HIS A 34 25.39 20.95 8.07
N ALA A 35 25.07 19.70 7.73
CA ALA A 35 26.08 18.71 7.42
C ALA A 35 26.94 19.21 6.27
N THR A 36 28.27 19.10 6.41
CA THR A 36 29.20 19.47 5.33
C THR A 36 28.92 18.62 4.08
N GLU A 37 29.11 19.19 2.87
CA GLU A 37 28.91 18.45 1.61
C GLU A 37 29.70 17.13 1.55
N LEU A 38 30.90 17.08 2.19
CA LEU A 38 31.71 15.88 2.28
C LEU A 38 31.03 14.71 3.03
N ARG A 39 30.07 14.98 3.91
CA ARG A 39 29.29 13.96 4.62
C ARG A 39 28.10 13.45 3.81
N LYS A 40 27.70 14.18 2.78
CA LYS A 40 26.60 13.81 1.88
C LYS A 40 27.09 12.85 0.79
N SER A 41 27.45 11.63 1.21
CA SER A 41 27.82 10.57 0.27
C SER A 41 26.64 10.23 -0.66
N PRO A 42 26.87 9.54 -1.79
CA PRO A 42 25.78 9.06 -2.65
C PRO A 42 24.74 8.25 -1.87
N ILE A 43 25.17 7.41 -0.93
CA ILE A 43 24.26 6.64 -0.06
C ILE A 43 23.35 7.57 0.77
N VAL A 44 23.91 8.61 1.38
CA VAL A 44 23.14 9.59 2.16
C VAL A 44 22.11 10.29 1.27
N LYS A 45 22.50 10.67 0.06
CA LYS A 45 21.58 11.31 -0.91
C LYS A 45 20.45 10.36 -1.33
N ALA A 46 20.77 9.10 -1.63
CA ALA A 46 19.82 8.06 -1.98
C ALA A 46 18.78 7.83 -0.87
N VAL A 47 19.23 7.74 0.38
CA VAL A 47 18.31 7.61 1.53
C VAL A 47 17.46 8.86 1.72
N GLN A 48 18.05 10.06 1.60
CA GLN A 48 17.32 11.32 1.76
C GLN A 48 16.25 11.52 0.69
N SER A 49 16.48 11.08 -0.55
CA SER A 49 15.49 11.18 -1.63
C SER A 49 14.31 10.23 -1.45
N ALA A 50 14.51 9.07 -0.82
CA ALA A 50 13.50 8.04 -0.67
C ALA A 50 12.72 8.09 0.66
N LYS A 51 13.30 8.68 1.73
CA LYS A 51 12.79 8.56 3.11
C LYS A 51 11.33 8.95 3.31
N ASP A 52 10.87 10.00 2.59
CA ASP A 52 9.50 10.53 2.78
C ASP A 52 8.44 9.67 2.08
N SER A 53 8.86 8.77 1.17
CA SER A 53 8.02 7.78 0.51
C SER A 53 8.02 6.41 1.20
N ILE A 54 8.74 6.27 2.32
CA ILE A 54 8.84 5.03 3.09
C ILE A 54 8.03 5.20 4.38
N VAL A 55 7.22 4.22 4.70
CA VAL A 55 6.35 4.24 5.88
C VAL A 55 6.55 3.02 6.76
N ASN A 56 6.35 3.20 8.05
CA ASN A 56 6.35 2.11 9.02
C ASN A 56 4.94 1.54 9.15
N ILE A 57 4.82 0.23 9.09
CA ILE A 57 3.54 -0.47 9.24
C ILE A 57 3.54 -1.21 10.57
N HIS A 58 2.54 -0.90 11.39
CA HIS A 58 2.29 -1.57 12.65
C HIS A 58 0.91 -2.21 12.62
N GLY A 59 0.82 -3.42 13.16
CA GLY A 59 -0.44 -4.13 13.24
C GLY A 59 -0.52 -5.02 14.47
N HIS A 60 -1.70 -5.14 15.05
CA HIS A 60 -1.95 -6.08 16.13
C HIS A 60 -2.54 -7.36 15.54
N LYS A 61 -1.79 -8.46 15.62
CA LYS A 61 -2.25 -9.80 15.26
C LYS A 61 -2.69 -10.55 16.51
N THR A 62 -3.81 -11.24 16.42
CA THR A 62 -4.20 -12.21 17.44
C THR A 62 -3.73 -13.59 16.99
N VAL A 63 -2.74 -14.15 17.66
CA VAL A 63 -2.25 -15.51 17.39
C VAL A 63 -2.78 -16.45 18.46
N SER A 64 -3.52 -17.48 18.05
CA SER A 64 -3.91 -18.57 18.96
C SER A 64 -2.70 -19.46 19.18
N THR A 65 -2.12 -19.44 20.37
CA THR A 65 -1.05 -20.36 20.75
C THR A 65 -1.69 -21.62 21.31
N VAL A 66 -1.52 -22.75 20.62
CA VAL A 66 -1.88 -24.07 21.16
C VAL A 66 -0.90 -24.37 22.29
N SER A 67 -1.34 -24.18 23.54
CA SER A 67 -0.55 -24.58 24.70
C SER A 67 -0.72 -26.09 24.91
N ALA A 68 0.37 -26.80 25.10
CA ALA A 68 0.37 -28.24 25.42
C ALA A 68 -0.36 -28.59 26.73
N VAL A 69 -0.82 -27.60 27.48
CA VAL A 69 -1.59 -27.72 28.73
C VAL A 69 -2.89 -26.91 28.59
N GLY A 70 -3.84 -27.46 27.88
CA GLY A 70 -5.28 -27.12 27.90
C GLY A 70 -5.66 -25.65 28.01
N GLY A 71 -5.83 -24.98 26.87
CA GLY A 71 -6.49 -23.68 26.74
C GLY A 71 -5.88 -22.82 25.62
N ASP A 72 -6.64 -22.56 24.55
CA ASP A 72 -6.32 -21.57 23.53
C ASP A 72 -6.39 -20.17 24.18
N THR A 73 -5.24 -19.61 24.53
CA THR A 73 -5.17 -18.22 24.95
C THR A 73 -4.78 -17.35 23.74
N PRO A 74 -5.65 -16.46 23.28
CA PRO A 74 -5.32 -15.54 22.20
C PRO A 74 -4.21 -14.60 22.69
N ARG A 75 -3.04 -14.65 22.06
CA ARG A 75 -1.92 -13.74 22.32
C ARG A 75 -1.90 -12.67 21.23
N GLN A 76 -1.95 -11.42 21.62
CA GLN A 76 -1.66 -10.33 20.69
C GLN A 76 -0.16 -10.30 20.39
N VAL A 77 0.17 -10.36 19.10
CA VAL A 77 1.54 -10.20 18.58
C VAL A 77 1.54 -8.96 17.70
N ASN A 78 2.49 -8.07 17.96
CA ASN A 78 2.68 -6.90 17.10
C ASN A 78 3.33 -7.36 15.80
N GLY A 79 2.62 -7.21 14.67
CA GLY A 79 3.21 -7.26 13.35
C GLY A 79 3.90 -5.93 13.06
N MET A 80 5.16 -5.97 12.63
CA MET A 80 5.92 -4.79 12.22
C MET A 80 6.50 -5.03 10.83
N GLY A 81 6.47 -4.02 9.99
CA GLY A 81 7.05 -4.02 8.67
C GLY A 81 7.16 -2.62 8.11
N THR A 82 7.51 -2.57 6.86
CA THR A 82 7.70 -1.34 6.10
C THR A 82 6.79 -1.35 4.88
N GLY A 83 6.43 -0.19 4.38
CA GLY A 83 5.72 -0.02 3.13
C GLY A 83 6.32 1.11 2.30
N VAL A 84 6.00 1.12 1.02
CA VAL A 84 6.50 2.11 0.05
C VAL A 84 5.32 2.76 -0.65
N ILE A 85 5.26 4.10 -0.61
CA ILE A 85 4.24 4.89 -1.28
C ILE A 85 4.53 4.89 -2.79
N ILE A 86 3.64 4.30 -3.57
CA ILE A 86 3.77 4.16 -5.02
C ILE A 86 2.87 5.11 -5.82
N ASP A 87 1.89 5.74 -5.15
CA ASP A 87 0.99 6.71 -5.78
C ASP A 87 0.63 7.81 -4.77
N ARG A 88 0.58 9.07 -5.24
CA ARG A 88 0.34 10.28 -4.44
C ARG A 88 -0.98 10.28 -3.67
N ARG A 89 -1.95 9.51 -4.13
CA ARG A 89 -3.25 9.34 -3.47
C ARG A 89 -3.20 8.43 -2.24
N GLY A 90 -2.02 7.86 -1.90
CA GLY A 90 -1.78 7.07 -0.70
C GLY A 90 -1.86 5.56 -0.91
N PHE A 91 -1.63 5.05 -2.13
CA PHE A 91 -1.41 3.63 -2.35
C PHE A 91 0.02 3.24 -1.95
N ILE A 92 0.13 2.20 -1.15
CA ILE A 92 1.36 1.73 -0.53
C ILE A 92 1.51 0.25 -0.84
N VAL A 93 2.67 -0.15 -1.35
CA VAL A 93 3.04 -1.57 -1.52
C VAL A 93 3.82 -2.03 -0.29
N THR A 94 3.53 -3.24 0.15
CA THR A 94 4.24 -3.94 1.22
C THR A 94 4.20 -5.45 0.98
N ASN A 95 4.83 -6.25 1.87
CA ASN A 95 4.62 -7.69 1.83
C ASN A 95 3.27 -8.09 2.42
N HIS A 96 2.67 -9.14 1.88
CA HIS A 96 1.40 -9.68 2.38
C HIS A 96 1.53 -10.12 3.84
N HIS A 97 2.60 -10.84 4.21
CA HIS A 97 2.79 -11.33 5.58
C HIS A 97 2.89 -10.21 6.65
N VAL A 98 3.20 -8.96 6.25
CA VAL A 98 3.21 -7.79 7.13
C VAL A 98 1.79 -7.40 7.55
N VAL A 99 0.82 -7.54 6.64
CA VAL A 99 -0.58 -7.14 6.85
C VAL A 99 -1.52 -8.33 7.05
N ASP A 100 -1.03 -9.56 6.86
CA ASP A 100 -1.78 -10.79 7.05
C ASP A 100 -2.25 -10.97 8.49
N GLY A 101 -3.55 -11.18 8.69
CA GLY A 101 -4.17 -11.35 10.02
C GLY A 101 -4.12 -10.09 10.90
N VAL A 102 -3.77 -8.93 10.34
CA VAL A 102 -3.74 -7.65 11.05
C VAL A 102 -5.14 -7.04 11.06
N ARG A 103 -5.72 -6.88 12.25
CA ARG A 103 -7.06 -6.30 12.42
C ARG A 103 -7.10 -4.80 12.07
N ARG A 104 -6.04 -4.08 12.40
CA ARG A 104 -5.91 -2.65 12.17
C ARG A 104 -4.50 -2.34 11.67
N ILE A 105 -4.38 -1.94 10.42
CA ILE A 105 -3.11 -1.59 9.78
C ILE A 105 -2.85 -0.11 10.08
N GLN A 106 -1.87 0.16 10.92
CA GLN A 106 -1.44 1.51 11.26
C GLN A 106 -0.20 1.85 10.45
N VAL A 107 -0.23 2.97 9.76
CA VAL A 107 0.87 3.49 8.93
C VAL A 107 1.40 4.75 9.56
N THR A 108 2.68 4.77 9.89
CA THR A 108 3.40 5.95 10.42
C THR A 108 4.35 6.47 9.35
N PHE A 109 4.19 7.74 9.00
CA PHE A 109 5.02 8.44 8.03
C PHE A 109 6.31 8.95 8.65
N ASN A 110 7.30 9.34 7.81
CA ASN A 110 8.54 9.95 8.27
C ASN A 110 8.32 11.27 9.05
N SER A 111 7.21 11.96 8.83
CA SER A 111 6.78 13.14 9.60
C SER A 111 6.37 12.82 11.04
N GLY A 112 6.16 11.54 11.38
CA GLY A 112 5.56 11.09 12.63
C GLY A 112 4.03 11.05 12.60
N GLU A 113 3.38 11.52 11.55
CA GLU A 113 1.94 11.37 11.35
C GLU A 113 1.55 9.90 11.22
N THR A 114 0.41 9.55 11.76
CA THR A 114 -0.10 8.17 11.75
C THR A 114 -1.50 8.12 11.20
N LEU A 115 -1.68 7.32 10.15
CA LEU A 115 -2.97 7.05 9.52
C LEU A 115 -3.32 5.57 9.59
N ILE A 116 -4.60 5.27 9.45
CA ILE A 116 -5.08 3.88 9.35
C ILE A 116 -5.27 3.53 7.88
N ALA A 117 -4.63 2.44 7.47
CA ALA A 117 -4.76 1.90 6.13
C ALA A 117 -5.84 0.82 6.05
N ARG A 118 -6.43 0.71 4.86
CA ARG A 118 -7.25 -0.45 4.48
C ARG A 118 -6.48 -1.32 3.49
N LEU A 119 -6.65 -2.62 3.57
CA LEU A 119 -6.14 -3.56 2.58
C LEU A 119 -6.96 -3.42 1.29
N ILE A 120 -6.28 -3.17 0.17
CA ILE A 120 -6.91 -3.03 -1.14
C ILE A 120 -6.84 -4.34 -1.91
N ALA A 121 -5.64 -4.92 -1.99
CA ALA A 121 -5.42 -6.16 -2.71
C ALA A 121 -4.20 -6.89 -2.14
N HIS A 122 -4.12 -8.20 -2.35
CA HIS A 122 -2.95 -9.00 -1.97
C HIS A 122 -2.78 -10.19 -2.91
N ASP A 123 -1.55 -10.69 -2.97
CA ASP A 123 -1.17 -11.90 -3.66
C ASP A 123 -0.35 -12.79 -2.71
N LEU A 124 -0.92 -13.92 -2.32
CA LEU A 124 -0.28 -14.90 -1.43
C LEU A 124 0.94 -15.57 -2.06
N THR A 125 0.92 -15.75 -3.38
CA THR A 125 1.99 -16.47 -4.10
C THR A 125 3.28 -15.66 -4.11
N THR A 126 3.15 -14.37 -4.35
CA THR A 126 4.29 -13.44 -4.44
C THR A 126 4.56 -12.70 -3.14
N ASP A 127 3.71 -12.87 -2.12
CA ASP A 127 3.80 -12.18 -0.83
C ASP A 127 3.76 -10.66 -0.96
N LEU A 128 2.95 -10.13 -1.88
CA LEU A 128 2.74 -8.70 -2.04
C LEU A 128 1.33 -8.29 -1.60
N ALA A 129 1.22 -7.09 -1.08
CA ALA A 129 -0.04 -6.45 -0.75
C ALA A 129 -0.02 -4.97 -1.11
N VAL A 130 -1.18 -4.45 -1.49
CA VAL A 130 -1.43 -3.02 -1.66
C VAL A 130 -2.39 -2.58 -0.57
N ILE A 131 -1.99 -1.57 0.18
CA ILE A 131 -2.82 -0.91 1.19
C ILE A 131 -3.04 0.56 0.80
N LYS A 132 -4.08 1.18 1.33
CA LYS A 132 -4.45 2.57 1.03
C LYS A 132 -4.67 3.35 2.31
N VAL A 133 -4.06 4.51 2.40
CA VAL A 133 -4.35 5.53 3.41
C VAL A 133 -5.07 6.70 2.76
N ASP A 134 -5.97 7.34 3.48
CA ASP A 134 -6.65 8.54 3.02
C ASP A 134 -6.01 9.75 3.73
N ALA A 135 -5.03 10.36 3.05
CA ALA A 135 -4.33 11.55 3.50
C ALA A 135 -5.04 12.81 2.99
N SER A 136 -4.92 13.93 3.72
CA SER A 136 -5.47 15.23 3.32
C SER A 136 -4.75 15.86 2.14
N ASP A 137 -3.47 15.55 2.00
CA ASP A 137 -2.58 16.11 0.97
C ASP A 137 -1.99 15.01 0.10
N GLU A 138 -1.47 15.39 -1.07
CA GLU A 138 -0.72 14.47 -1.92
C GLU A 138 0.56 13.99 -1.22
N LEU A 139 0.78 12.67 -1.25
CA LEU A 139 1.93 12.05 -0.63
C LEU A 139 3.13 11.96 -1.57
N PRO A 140 4.37 12.03 -1.04
CA PRO A 140 5.57 11.81 -1.84
C PRO A 140 5.68 10.34 -2.25
N CYS A 141 5.93 10.10 -3.55
CA CYS A 141 6.09 8.76 -4.10
C CYS A 141 7.56 8.39 -4.24
N ILE A 142 7.84 7.09 -4.15
CA ILE A 142 9.16 6.54 -4.41
C ILE A 142 9.55 6.71 -5.89
N ASN A 143 10.81 7.01 -6.15
CA ASN A 143 11.35 6.88 -7.48
C ASN A 143 11.52 5.41 -7.84
N ILE A 144 10.80 4.95 -8.86
CA ILE A 144 10.83 3.56 -9.30
C ILE A 144 11.93 3.40 -10.34
N GLY A 145 12.91 2.54 -10.03
CA GLY A 145 13.99 2.20 -10.91
C GLY A 145 13.64 1.09 -11.90
N LYS A 146 14.66 0.35 -12.29
CA LYS A 146 14.62 -0.76 -13.25
C LYS A 146 15.30 -1.98 -12.64
N SER A 147 14.75 -3.15 -12.83
CA SER A 147 15.33 -4.40 -12.33
C SER A 147 15.84 -5.34 -13.43
N THR A 148 15.69 -4.98 -14.70
CA THR A 148 16.10 -5.81 -15.84
C THR A 148 17.56 -5.66 -16.24
N ASP A 149 18.29 -4.66 -15.75
CA ASP A 149 19.70 -4.39 -16.05
C ASP A 149 20.63 -4.45 -14.83
N LEU A 150 20.12 -4.98 -13.72
CA LEU A 150 20.90 -5.13 -12.49
C LEU A 150 22.12 -6.04 -12.68
N MET A 151 23.22 -5.70 -12.01
CA MET A 151 24.47 -6.45 -12.08
C MET A 151 24.92 -6.92 -10.70
N PRO A 152 25.38 -8.17 -10.55
CA PRO A 152 26.07 -8.58 -9.33
C PRO A 152 27.26 -7.66 -9.03
N GLY A 153 27.37 -7.23 -7.77
CA GLY A 153 28.38 -6.26 -7.33
C GLY A 153 27.89 -4.82 -7.21
N GLU A 154 26.73 -4.47 -7.77
CA GLU A 154 26.13 -3.15 -7.57
C GLU A 154 25.83 -2.86 -6.10
N THR A 155 26.13 -1.63 -5.65
CA THR A 155 25.80 -1.18 -4.31
C THR A 155 24.30 -1.01 -4.15
N VAL A 156 23.74 -1.62 -3.13
CA VAL A 156 22.33 -1.50 -2.77
C VAL A 156 22.14 -1.05 -1.31
N ILE A 157 21.00 -0.43 -1.06
CA ILE A 157 20.64 0.12 0.22
C ILE A 157 19.25 -0.40 0.58
N ALA A 158 19.15 -1.18 1.65
CA ALA A 158 17.86 -1.59 2.18
C ALA A 158 17.42 -0.63 3.29
N VAL A 159 16.18 -0.16 3.20
CA VAL A 159 15.59 0.77 4.16
C VAL A 159 14.34 0.14 4.77
N GLY A 160 14.13 0.36 6.06
CA GLY A 160 12.95 -0.13 6.74
C GLY A 160 12.97 0.07 8.25
N ASN A 161 12.00 -0.55 8.91
CA ASN A 161 11.81 -0.48 10.37
C ASN A 161 12.33 -1.76 11.03
N ALA A 162 13.64 -2.01 10.96
CA ALA A 162 14.24 -3.22 11.56
C ALA A 162 14.04 -3.25 13.08
N TYR A 163 13.38 -4.30 13.56
CA TYR A 163 13.12 -4.51 15.02
C TYR A 163 12.40 -3.35 15.72
N GLY A 164 11.65 -2.52 14.99
CA GLY A 164 10.99 -1.35 15.57
C GLY A 164 11.90 -0.11 15.70
N TYR A 165 13.15 -0.19 15.20
CA TYR A 165 14.02 0.98 15.04
C TYR A 165 13.70 1.63 13.69
N GLU A 166 12.83 2.61 13.72
CA GLU A 166 12.36 3.34 12.54
C GLU A 166 13.52 3.88 11.70
N ASN A 167 13.34 3.82 10.35
CA ASN A 167 14.32 4.31 9.38
C ASN A 167 15.71 3.66 9.47
N SER A 168 15.76 2.37 9.82
CA SER A 168 17.01 1.60 9.78
C SER A 168 17.49 1.45 8.35
N VAL A 169 18.77 1.77 8.12
CA VAL A 169 19.42 1.69 6.81
C VAL A 169 20.53 0.64 6.86
N THR A 170 20.52 -0.31 5.95
CA THR A 170 21.60 -1.26 5.76
C THR A 170 22.12 -1.16 4.33
N ARG A 171 23.42 -1.42 4.14
CA ARG A 171 24.09 -1.37 2.83
C ARG A 171 24.71 -2.72 2.52
N GLY A 172 24.68 -3.09 1.26
CA GLY A 172 25.34 -4.25 0.70
C GLY A 172 25.53 -4.12 -0.81
N ILE A 173 25.63 -5.27 -1.45
CA ILE A 173 25.70 -5.40 -2.91
C ILE A 173 24.65 -6.39 -3.39
N ILE A 174 24.35 -6.36 -4.68
CA ILE A 174 23.67 -7.46 -5.35
C ILE A 174 24.61 -8.65 -5.38
N SER A 175 24.30 -9.72 -4.64
CA SER A 175 25.10 -10.94 -4.59
C SER A 175 24.80 -11.88 -5.74
N ALA A 176 23.54 -11.94 -6.18
CA ALA A 176 23.08 -12.73 -7.31
C ALA A 176 21.67 -12.30 -7.75
N LEU A 177 21.29 -12.72 -8.96
CA LEU A 177 19.97 -12.49 -9.56
C LEU A 177 19.26 -13.81 -9.81
N HIS A 178 17.96 -13.74 -10.08
CA HIS A 178 17.12 -14.87 -10.45
C HIS A 178 17.15 -16.04 -9.46
N ARG A 179 17.11 -15.73 -8.15
CA ARG A 179 17.11 -16.75 -7.09
C ARG A 179 15.70 -17.27 -6.82
N SER A 180 15.61 -18.59 -6.67
CA SER A 180 14.40 -19.26 -6.18
C SER A 180 14.66 -19.76 -4.77
N VAL A 181 13.72 -19.46 -3.84
CA VAL A 181 13.84 -19.81 -2.43
C VAL A 181 12.56 -20.48 -1.96
N GLN A 182 12.69 -21.72 -1.48
CA GLN A 182 11.62 -22.45 -0.81
C GLN A 182 11.60 -22.05 0.66
N VAL A 183 10.51 -21.45 1.13
CA VAL A 183 10.38 -20.98 2.52
C VAL A 183 9.61 -21.99 3.38
N THR A 184 8.54 -22.55 2.81
CA THR A 184 7.73 -23.61 3.41
C THR A 184 7.36 -24.61 2.31
N GLU A 185 6.72 -25.72 2.66
CA GLU A 185 6.25 -26.71 1.65
C GLU A 185 5.31 -26.07 0.60
N ASN A 186 4.58 -25.01 0.99
CA ASN A 186 3.57 -24.34 0.15
C ASN A 186 3.96 -22.93 -0.30
N GLN A 187 5.12 -22.41 0.12
CA GLN A 187 5.56 -21.05 -0.20
C GLN A 187 6.93 -21.09 -0.87
N LYS A 188 6.98 -20.69 -2.12
CA LYS A 188 8.19 -20.55 -2.92
C LYS A 188 8.22 -19.16 -3.54
N TYR A 189 9.35 -18.51 -3.44
CA TYR A 189 9.61 -17.28 -4.17
C TYR A 189 10.51 -17.59 -5.35
N ASP A 190 10.20 -17.05 -6.49
CA ASP A 190 11.00 -17.17 -7.72
C ASP A 190 11.50 -15.80 -8.15
N ASP A 191 12.58 -15.77 -8.91
CA ASP A 191 13.17 -14.58 -9.53
C ASP A 191 13.54 -13.48 -8.53
N LEU A 192 14.13 -13.84 -7.37
CA LEU A 192 14.55 -12.87 -6.37
C LEU A 192 15.91 -12.27 -6.66
N ILE A 193 16.13 -11.01 -6.26
CA ILE A 193 17.43 -10.37 -6.07
C ILE A 193 18.00 -10.88 -4.75
N GLN A 194 19.22 -11.44 -4.75
CA GLN A 194 19.97 -11.78 -3.56
C GLN A 194 20.94 -10.65 -3.21
N THR A 195 20.99 -10.26 -1.94
CA THR A 195 21.89 -9.21 -1.41
C THR A 195 22.54 -9.66 -0.11
N ASP A 196 23.71 -9.10 0.23
CA ASP A 196 24.33 -9.21 1.54
C ASP A 196 23.97 -8.03 2.47
N ALA A 197 23.20 -7.05 2.00
CA ALA A 197 22.56 -6.07 2.86
C ALA A 197 21.70 -6.78 3.91
N SER A 198 21.81 -6.39 5.18
CA SER A 198 21.09 -7.07 6.26
C SER A 198 19.58 -6.82 6.14
N ILE A 199 18.84 -7.86 5.79
CA ILE A 199 17.37 -7.87 5.79
C ILE A 199 16.93 -8.63 7.04
N ASN A 200 16.22 -7.93 7.92
CA ASN A 200 15.72 -8.43 9.21
C ASN A 200 14.22 -8.22 9.32
N PRO A 201 13.52 -8.91 10.25
CA PRO A 201 12.13 -8.61 10.55
C PRO A 201 11.92 -7.12 10.82
N GLY A 202 10.99 -6.52 10.08
CA GLY A 202 10.72 -5.08 10.05
C GLY A 202 11.19 -4.38 8.78
N ASN A 203 12.26 -4.83 8.10
CA ASN A 203 12.62 -4.32 6.76
C ASN A 203 11.75 -4.93 5.65
N SER A 204 11.02 -6.03 5.92
CA SER A 204 10.06 -6.61 4.98
C SER A 204 9.05 -5.57 4.50
N GLY A 205 8.81 -5.53 3.20
CA GLY A 205 7.93 -4.56 2.55
C GLY A 205 8.57 -3.21 2.28
N GLY A 206 9.77 -2.95 2.82
CA GLY A 206 10.56 -1.75 2.51
C GLY A 206 11.33 -1.88 1.21
N PRO A 207 11.83 -0.76 0.66
CA PRO A 207 12.54 -0.75 -0.61
C PRO A 207 13.97 -1.25 -0.48
N LEU A 208 14.43 -1.95 -1.52
CA LEU A 208 15.83 -2.06 -1.88
C LEU A 208 16.11 -0.96 -2.90
N LEU A 209 17.03 -0.04 -2.57
CA LEU A 209 17.39 1.10 -3.42
C LEU A 209 18.72 0.84 -4.11
N ASN A 210 18.89 1.38 -5.33
CA ASN A 210 20.17 1.56 -5.96
C ASN A 210 20.89 2.81 -5.41
N ILE A 211 22.09 3.09 -5.91
CA ILE A 211 22.91 4.23 -5.43
C ILE A 211 22.29 5.59 -5.82
N ASP A 212 21.40 5.65 -6.80
CA ASP A 212 20.69 6.85 -7.24
C ASP A 212 19.40 7.10 -6.44
N GLY A 213 19.08 6.22 -5.48
CA GLY A 213 17.91 6.32 -4.63
C GLY A 213 16.61 5.84 -5.29
N GLN A 214 16.73 5.09 -6.38
CA GLN A 214 15.59 4.48 -7.04
C GLN A 214 15.32 3.10 -6.43
N MET A 215 14.06 2.77 -6.25
CA MET A 215 13.63 1.45 -5.80
C MET A 215 13.82 0.42 -6.92
N ILE A 216 14.66 -0.58 -6.67
CA ILE A 216 14.92 -1.71 -7.57
C ILE A 216 14.29 -3.01 -7.11
N GLY A 217 13.72 -3.04 -5.89
CA GLY A 217 12.99 -4.18 -5.36
C GLY A 217 12.34 -3.89 -4.02
N ILE A 218 11.53 -4.86 -3.55
CA ILE A 218 10.91 -4.88 -2.21
C ILE A 218 11.58 -5.96 -1.38
N ASN A 219 12.12 -5.59 -0.21
CA ASN A 219 12.80 -6.50 0.71
C ASN A 219 11.86 -7.56 1.25
N VAL A 220 12.33 -8.81 1.30
CA VAL A 220 11.61 -9.94 1.91
C VAL A 220 12.50 -10.58 2.95
N ALA A 221 12.09 -10.57 4.22
CA ALA A 221 12.78 -11.26 5.28
C ALA A 221 12.46 -12.76 5.24
N VAL A 222 13.31 -13.53 4.61
CA VAL A 222 13.21 -15.00 4.53
C VAL A 222 14.17 -15.64 5.52
N ARG A 223 13.67 -16.51 6.39
CA ARG A 223 14.53 -17.30 7.29
C ARG A 223 15.23 -18.41 6.49
N VAL A 224 16.42 -18.13 5.97
CA VAL A 224 17.23 -19.15 5.25
C VAL A 224 18.32 -19.77 6.14
N GLY A 225 18.41 -19.34 7.41
CA GLY A 225 19.38 -19.91 8.39
C GLY A 225 20.83 -19.49 8.20
N ALA A 226 21.15 -18.65 7.21
CA ALA A 226 22.50 -18.15 6.94
C ALA A 226 22.56 -16.64 7.18
N GLN A 227 23.63 -16.17 7.83
CA GLN A 227 23.93 -14.75 7.97
C GLN A 227 24.46 -14.17 6.65
N GLY A 228 24.12 -12.90 6.35
CA GLY A 228 24.59 -12.23 5.15
C GLY A 228 23.89 -12.64 3.86
N ILE A 229 22.68 -13.21 3.97
CA ILE A 229 21.83 -13.51 2.82
C ILE A 229 20.47 -12.84 3.02
N GLY A 230 20.19 -11.83 2.20
CA GLY A 230 18.91 -11.14 2.09
C GLY A 230 18.33 -11.32 0.70
N PHE A 231 17.03 -11.08 0.58
CA PHE A 231 16.31 -11.18 -0.69
C PHE A 231 15.40 -9.98 -0.91
N ALA A 232 15.16 -9.66 -2.19
CA ALA A 232 14.14 -8.69 -2.58
C ALA A 232 13.42 -9.16 -3.85
N ILE A 233 12.14 -8.83 -3.94
CA ILE A 233 11.32 -9.02 -5.14
C ILE A 233 11.70 -7.91 -6.13
N PRO A 234 12.10 -8.20 -7.39
CA PRO A 234 12.46 -7.20 -8.38
C PRO A 234 11.33 -6.18 -8.62
N VAL A 235 11.67 -4.92 -8.80
CA VAL A 235 10.68 -3.84 -8.92
C VAL A 235 9.75 -4.01 -10.12
N ASP A 236 10.25 -4.49 -11.25
CA ASP A 236 9.41 -4.72 -12.43
C ASP A 236 8.32 -5.77 -12.14
N ASN A 237 8.66 -6.84 -11.40
CA ASN A 237 7.70 -7.85 -10.92
C ASN A 237 6.71 -7.23 -9.91
N VAL A 238 7.18 -6.38 -8.97
CA VAL A 238 6.33 -5.68 -8.01
C VAL A 238 5.29 -4.85 -8.73
N MET A 239 5.69 -4.07 -9.74
CA MET A 239 4.79 -3.19 -10.47
C MET A 239 3.80 -3.97 -11.35
N GLU A 240 4.24 -5.05 -11.99
CA GLU A 240 3.37 -5.93 -12.77
C GLU A 240 2.31 -6.62 -11.90
N ILE A 241 2.73 -7.18 -10.78
CA ILE A 241 1.81 -7.86 -9.84
C ILE A 241 0.84 -6.85 -9.24
N SER A 242 1.33 -5.66 -8.85
CA SER A 242 0.47 -4.58 -8.34
C SER A 242 -0.57 -4.14 -9.38
N SER A 243 -0.21 -4.04 -10.66
CA SER A 243 -1.17 -3.70 -11.71
C SER A 243 -2.26 -4.77 -11.87
N ARG A 244 -1.91 -6.06 -11.79
CA ARG A 244 -2.89 -7.16 -11.83
C ARG A 244 -3.80 -7.18 -10.60
N MET A 245 -3.25 -6.91 -9.42
CA MET A 245 -4.02 -6.83 -8.18
C MET A 245 -5.02 -5.66 -8.21
N MET A 246 -4.63 -4.54 -8.82
CA MET A 246 -5.39 -3.29 -8.88
C MET A 246 -6.09 -3.06 -10.21
N SER A 247 -6.21 -4.09 -11.06
CA SER A 247 -6.89 -3.94 -12.34
C SER A 247 -8.32 -3.42 -12.17
N THR A 248 -8.74 -2.52 -13.05
CA THR A 248 -10.09 -1.94 -13.05
C THR A 248 -11.17 -3.02 -13.17
N GLU A 249 -10.88 -4.13 -13.84
CA GLU A 249 -11.76 -5.29 -13.91
C GLU A 249 -12.01 -5.90 -12.53
N ARG A 250 -10.95 -6.05 -11.74
CA ARG A 250 -11.03 -6.63 -10.39
C ARG A 250 -11.65 -5.67 -9.38
N MET A 251 -11.26 -4.38 -9.46
CA MET A 251 -11.62 -3.39 -8.46
C MET A 251 -12.99 -2.76 -8.67
N SER A 252 -13.41 -2.57 -9.92
CA SER A 252 -14.63 -1.83 -10.28
C SER A 252 -15.52 -2.49 -11.35
N ASP A 253 -15.21 -3.72 -11.75
CA ASP A 253 -15.94 -4.43 -12.82
C ASP A 253 -15.95 -3.66 -14.15
N GLN A 254 -14.87 -2.96 -14.44
CA GLN A 254 -14.72 -2.14 -15.65
C GLN A 254 -13.53 -2.62 -16.46
N SER A 255 -13.73 -2.80 -17.78
CA SER A 255 -12.64 -3.11 -18.70
C SER A 255 -12.29 -1.89 -19.55
N HIS A 256 -11.01 -1.71 -19.79
CA HIS A 256 -10.49 -0.73 -20.75
C HIS A 256 -9.89 -1.39 -22.00
N GLY A 257 -9.45 -2.64 -21.92
CA GLY A 257 -8.90 -3.42 -23.03
C GLY A 257 -7.49 -3.00 -23.49
N ILE A 258 -6.76 -2.21 -22.71
CA ILE A 258 -5.38 -1.78 -23.01
C ILE A 258 -4.41 -2.80 -22.46
N ARG A 259 -3.53 -3.35 -23.29
CA ARG A 259 -2.42 -4.22 -22.90
C ARG A 259 -1.11 -3.63 -23.41
N GLY A 260 -0.10 -3.64 -22.58
CA GLY A 260 1.18 -3.11 -22.96
C GLY A 260 2.29 -3.53 -22.00
N LYS A 261 3.44 -2.95 -22.23
CA LYS A 261 4.61 -3.14 -21.36
C LYS A 261 5.39 -1.84 -21.25
N THR A 262 6.08 -1.69 -20.12
CA THR A 262 7.06 -0.63 -19.93
C THR A 262 8.31 -0.96 -20.75
N LEU A 263 8.76 -0.02 -21.54
CA LEU A 263 10.05 -0.02 -22.19
C LEU A 263 10.87 1.15 -21.66
N TRP A 264 12.18 1.08 -21.78
CA TRP A 264 13.09 2.14 -21.36
C TRP A 264 13.73 2.76 -22.59
N GLU A 265 13.55 4.05 -22.76
CA GLU A 265 14.21 4.87 -23.79
C GLU A 265 15.02 5.97 -23.08
N ASP A 266 16.34 5.99 -23.26
CA ASP A 266 17.26 6.93 -22.60
C ASP A 266 16.99 7.08 -21.08
N ASP A 267 16.94 5.94 -20.36
CA ASP A 267 16.62 5.83 -18.92
C ASP A 267 15.24 6.37 -18.50
N THR A 268 14.38 6.67 -19.48
CA THR A 268 13.01 7.09 -19.22
C THR A 268 12.04 5.94 -19.49
N PRO A 269 11.18 5.57 -18.52
CA PRO A 269 10.18 4.55 -18.77
C PRO A 269 9.04 5.10 -19.64
N ILE A 270 8.69 4.32 -20.66
CA ILE A 270 7.56 4.59 -21.56
C ILE A 270 6.64 3.38 -21.60
N PHE A 271 5.33 3.63 -21.72
CA PHE A 271 4.36 2.55 -21.89
C PHE A 271 4.04 2.32 -23.37
N LYS A 272 4.43 1.15 -23.88
CA LYS A 272 4.18 0.74 -25.25
C LYS A 272 2.99 -0.20 -25.32
N VAL A 273 1.97 0.16 -26.10
CA VAL A 273 0.80 -0.69 -26.35
C VAL A 273 1.23 -1.91 -27.18
N THR A 274 1.07 -3.10 -26.63
CA THR A 274 1.39 -4.38 -27.26
C THR A 274 0.15 -5.17 -27.68
N GLY A 275 -1.02 -4.79 -27.16
CA GLY A 275 -2.30 -5.39 -27.50
C GLY A 275 -3.45 -4.44 -27.20
N VAL A 276 -4.49 -4.54 -28.03
CA VAL A 276 -5.78 -3.89 -27.81
C VAL A 276 -6.84 -5.00 -27.91
N GLU A 277 -7.64 -5.13 -26.88
CA GLU A 277 -8.68 -6.15 -26.86
C GLU A 277 -9.82 -5.77 -27.83
N LYS A 278 -10.19 -6.72 -28.68
CA LYS A 278 -11.24 -6.49 -29.67
C LYS A 278 -12.57 -6.15 -29.01
N ASP A 279 -13.30 -5.20 -29.59
CA ASP A 279 -14.60 -4.69 -29.12
C ASP A 279 -14.54 -4.03 -27.72
N SER A 280 -13.32 -3.76 -27.21
CA SER A 280 -13.08 -3.05 -25.95
C SER A 280 -13.22 -1.53 -26.08
N PRO A 281 -13.29 -0.80 -24.97
CA PRO A 281 -13.20 0.67 -24.96
C PRO A 281 -11.98 1.23 -25.70
N ALA A 282 -10.82 0.60 -25.54
CA ALA A 282 -9.59 1.01 -26.22
C ALA A 282 -9.66 0.81 -27.73
N ASP A 283 -10.25 -0.30 -28.19
CA ASP A 283 -10.47 -0.56 -29.62
C ASP A 283 -11.46 0.46 -30.20
N ALA A 284 -12.56 0.72 -29.51
CA ALA A 284 -13.56 1.72 -29.92
C ALA A 284 -12.97 3.14 -29.97
N ALA A 285 -12.02 3.48 -29.09
CA ALA A 285 -11.28 4.73 -29.08
C ALA A 285 -10.25 4.84 -30.21
N GLY A 286 -9.97 3.74 -30.93
CA GLY A 286 -8.99 3.70 -32.01
C GLY A 286 -7.54 3.62 -31.56
N LEU A 287 -7.27 3.13 -30.33
CA LEU A 287 -5.94 2.79 -29.86
C LEU A 287 -5.37 1.64 -30.72
N ARG A 288 -4.07 1.64 -30.96
CA ARG A 288 -3.41 0.64 -31.82
C ARG A 288 -2.16 0.06 -31.17
N ILE A 289 -1.86 -1.17 -31.54
CA ILE A 289 -0.58 -1.79 -31.22
C ILE A 289 0.56 -0.92 -31.79
N GLY A 290 1.57 -0.66 -30.98
CA GLY A 290 2.68 0.21 -31.33
C GLY A 290 2.54 1.67 -30.90
N ASP A 291 1.37 2.09 -30.43
CA ASP A 291 1.22 3.40 -29.79
C ASP A 291 2.06 3.49 -28.50
N THR A 292 2.59 4.66 -28.21
CA THR A 292 3.14 4.99 -26.89
C THR A 292 2.09 5.80 -26.15
N LEU A 293 1.52 5.26 -25.09
CA LEU A 293 0.53 5.96 -24.27
C LEU A 293 1.27 6.85 -23.28
N THR A 294 1.06 8.16 -23.35
CA THR A 294 1.77 9.17 -22.54
C THR A 294 0.95 9.70 -21.39
N LYS A 295 -0.39 9.83 -21.55
CA LYS A 295 -1.30 10.29 -20.50
C LYS A 295 -2.68 9.65 -20.60
N ILE A 296 -3.34 9.57 -19.44
CA ILE A 296 -4.79 9.34 -19.31
C ILE A 296 -5.37 10.48 -18.44
N GLY A 297 -6.17 11.35 -19.03
CA GLY A 297 -6.52 12.62 -18.42
C GLY A 297 -5.25 13.41 -18.11
N GLU A 298 -5.09 13.84 -16.88
CA GLU A 298 -3.90 14.55 -16.39
C GLU A 298 -2.77 13.63 -15.89
N GLN A 299 -3.02 12.31 -15.80
CA GLN A 299 -2.07 11.36 -15.24
C GLN A 299 -1.05 10.91 -16.29
N PRO A 300 0.26 11.08 -16.06
CA PRO A 300 1.29 10.53 -16.93
C PRO A 300 1.30 9.00 -16.81
N ILE A 301 1.52 8.33 -17.94
CA ILE A 301 1.52 6.86 -18.04
C ILE A 301 2.91 6.39 -18.47
N GLN A 302 3.51 5.60 -17.61
CA GLN A 302 4.82 4.98 -17.83
C GLN A 302 4.77 3.46 -17.66
N ARG A 303 3.78 2.97 -16.89
CA ARG A 303 3.62 1.57 -16.54
C ARG A 303 2.16 1.14 -16.64
N GLN A 304 1.92 -0.17 -16.69
CA GLN A 304 0.56 -0.72 -16.69
C GLN A 304 -0.21 -0.27 -15.42
N LEU A 305 0.45 -0.22 -14.26
CA LEU A 305 -0.18 0.20 -13.01
C LEU A 305 -0.71 1.65 -13.09
N ASP A 306 -0.03 2.54 -13.82
CA ASP A 306 -0.48 3.92 -13.98
C ASP A 306 -1.82 4.00 -14.71
N ILE A 307 -2.06 3.08 -15.66
CA ILE A 307 -3.34 2.98 -16.38
C ILE A 307 -4.46 2.56 -15.41
N GLU A 308 -4.21 1.50 -14.64
CA GLU A 308 -5.18 1.01 -13.67
C GLU A 308 -5.53 2.10 -12.65
N LEU A 309 -4.51 2.79 -12.14
CA LEU A 309 -4.68 3.89 -11.20
C LEU A 309 -5.37 5.12 -11.81
N ALA A 310 -5.10 5.44 -13.08
CA ALA A 310 -5.74 6.57 -13.76
C ALA A 310 -7.23 6.33 -14.03
N LEU A 311 -7.61 5.08 -14.26
CA LEU A 311 -8.98 4.67 -14.53
C LEU A 311 -9.74 4.23 -13.27
N LEU A 312 -9.03 4.01 -12.16
CA LEU A 312 -9.65 3.61 -10.88
C LEU A 312 -10.60 4.69 -10.36
N ASN A 313 -11.78 4.28 -9.90
CA ASN A 313 -12.84 5.15 -9.38
C ASN A 313 -13.49 6.09 -10.41
N ARG A 314 -13.28 5.86 -11.70
CA ARG A 314 -14.06 6.56 -12.72
C ARG A 314 -15.48 6.02 -12.78
N THR A 315 -16.43 6.92 -13.06
CA THR A 315 -17.83 6.53 -13.23
C THR A 315 -18.00 5.76 -14.53
N LEU A 316 -18.90 4.77 -14.51
CA LEU A 316 -19.27 4.04 -15.73
C LEU A 316 -19.76 5.02 -16.79
N ASN A 317 -19.29 4.84 -18.04
CA ASN A 317 -19.57 5.71 -19.19
C ASN A 317 -18.96 7.13 -19.09
N GLU A 318 -18.05 7.37 -18.18
CA GLU A 318 -17.25 8.60 -18.18
C GLU A 318 -16.25 8.56 -19.35
N GLU A 319 -16.22 9.61 -20.13
CA GLU A 319 -15.25 9.79 -21.20
C GLU A 319 -13.93 10.34 -20.62
N VAL A 320 -12.83 9.67 -20.90
CA VAL A 320 -11.49 10.07 -20.47
C VAL A 320 -10.59 10.20 -21.68
N THR A 321 -9.80 11.26 -21.74
CA THR A 321 -8.85 11.49 -22.84
C THR A 321 -7.60 10.66 -22.66
N LEU A 322 -7.18 9.95 -23.71
CA LEU A 322 -5.86 9.32 -23.83
C LEU A 322 -4.99 10.19 -24.73
N GLU A 323 -3.74 10.44 -24.31
CA GLU A 323 -2.73 11.06 -25.16
C GLU A 323 -1.72 10.00 -25.59
N VAL A 324 -1.54 9.85 -26.90
CA VAL A 324 -0.67 8.82 -27.48
C VAL A 324 0.29 9.41 -28.52
N ASN A 325 1.48 8.82 -28.62
CA ASN A 325 2.42 9.07 -29.72
C ASN A 325 2.34 7.89 -30.69
N ARG A 326 2.10 8.16 -31.98
CA ARG A 326 1.92 7.16 -33.04
C ARG A 326 2.75 7.53 -34.27
N ALA A 327 3.70 6.68 -34.65
CA ALA A 327 4.41 6.72 -35.96
C ALA A 327 4.70 8.15 -36.51
N GLY A 328 5.38 8.98 -35.70
CA GLY A 328 5.77 10.36 -36.07
C GLY A 328 4.72 11.44 -35.74
N GLU A 329 3.55 11.08 -35.26
CA GLU A 329 2.52 11.98 -34.71
C GLU A 329 2.60 11.96 -33.17
N THR A 330 2.90 13.11 -32.56
CA THR A 330 2.99 13.24 -31.10
C THR A 330 1.75 13.93 -30.54
N GLY A 331 1.31 13.49 -29.34
CA GLY A 331 0.20 14.14 -28.62
C GLY A 331 -1.17 13.92 -29.26
N LYS A 332 -1.37 12.83 -29.99
CA LYS A 332 -2.67 12.47 -30.53
C LYS A 332 -3.64 12.14 -29.40
N GLN A 333 -4.79 12.79 -29.39
CA GLN A 333 -5.83 12.57 -28.41
C GLN A 333 -6.87 11.57 -28.90
N LEU A 334 -7.22 10.63 -28.04
CA LEU A 334 -8.28 9.65 -28.22
C LEU A 334 -9.21 9.72 -27.01
N ALA A 335 -10.49 9.43 -27.20
CA ALA A 335 -11.44 9.37 -26.10
C ALA A 335 -11.77 7.92 -25.76
N ILE A 336 -11.59 7.52 -24.51
CA ILE A 336 -11.95 6.19 -24.01
C ILE A 336 -13.12 6.29 -23.03
N VAL A 337 -14.07 5.36 -23.17
CA VAL A 337 -15.21 5.23 -22.27
C VAL A 337 -15.20 3.82 -21.71
N THR A 338 -14.90 3.67 -20.40
CA THR A 338 -14.86 2.35 -19.76
C THR A 338 -16.25 1.69 -19.74
N LYS A 339 -16.27 0.38 -19.96
CA LYS A 339 -17.50 -0.43 -19.97
C LYS A 339 -17.48 -1.45 -18.84
N SER A 340 -18.66 -1.80 -18.33
CA SER A 340 -18.78 -2.93 -17.40
C SER A 340 -18.44 -4.24 -18.08
N VAL A 341 -17.69 -5.09 -17.39
CA VAL A 341 -17.36 -6.44 -17.85
C VAL A 341 -18.58 -7.33 -17.60
N SER A 342 -19.39 -7.53 -18.63
CA SER A 342 -20.51 -8.46 -18.53
C SER A 342 -19.98 -9.90 -18.41
N GLY A 343 -19.91 -10.43 -17.20
CA GLY A 343 -19.59 -11.83 -16.92
C GLY A 343 -18.28 -12.11 -16.17
N ALA A 344 -17.55 -11.10 -15.67
CA ALA A 344 -16.42 -11.35 -14.80
C ALA A 344 -16.86 -12.08 -13.51
N THR A 345 -16.17 -13.18 -13.21
CA THR A 345 -16.34 -13.93 -11.97
C THR A 345 -15.86 -13.08 -10.79
N ASN A 346 -16.74 -12.26 -10.29
CA ASN A 346 -16.49 -11.37 -9.17
C ASN A 346 -16.07 -12.13 -7.91
N VAL A 347 -15.23 -11.53 -7.09
CA VAL A 347 -14.99 -11.88 -5.66
C VAL A 347 -16.33 -12.04 -4.91
N SER A 348 -17.36 -11.32 -5.31
CA SER A 348 -18.78 -11.57 -4.97
C SER A 348 -19.26 -13.00 -5.20
N ASP A 349 -18.63 -13.79 -6.08
CA ASP A 349 -19.01 -15.18 -6.34
C ASP A 349 -18.70 -16.11 -5.19
N LEU A 350 -17.62 -15.90 -4.44
CA LEU A 350 -17.33 -16.72 -3.26
C LEU A 350 -18.33 -16.44 -2.16
N ALA A 351 -18.58 -15.17 -1.83
CA ALA A 351 -19.60 -14.78 -0.87
C ALA A 351 -21.00 -15.26 -1.29
N TRP A 352 -21.32 -15.18 -2.59
CA TRP A 352 -22.58 -15.71 -3.13
C TRP A 352 -22.70 -17.21 -3.00
N ARG A 353 -21.62 -17.97 -3.26
CA ARG A 353 -21.61 -19.43 -3.17
C ARG A 353 -21.64 -19.94 -1.74
N THR A 354 -20.88 -19.30 -0.84
CA THR A 354 -20.69 -19.76 0.55
C THR A 354 -21.74 -19.20 1.51
N MET A 355 -21.97 -17.91 1.46
CA MET A 355 -22.90 -17.20 2.34
C MET A 355 -24.27 -17.01 1.70
N GLY A 356 -24.32 -16.83 0.40
CA GLY A 356 -25.55 -16.46 -0.34
C GLY A 356 -25.78 -14.96 -0.39
N VAL A 357 -24.75 -14.12 -0.26
CA VAL A 357 -24.88 -12.65 -0.36
C VAL A 357 -24.11 -12.11 -1.55
N ARG A 358 -24.68 -11.10 -2.21
CA ARG A 358 -23.95 -10.17 -3.06
C ARG A 358 -23.70 -8.90 -2.27
N VAL A 359 -22.51 -8.36 -2.39
CA VAL A 359 -22.13 -7.17 -1.64
C VAL A 359 -21.50 -6.14 -2.59
N LYS A 360 -21.55 -4.87 -2.20
CA LYS A 360 -20.90 -3.75 -2.88
C LYS A 360 -20.13 -2.93 -1.85
N ALA A 361 -18.90 -2.54 -2.16
CA ALA A 361 -18.16 -1.64 -1.29
C ALA A 361 -18.89 -0.31 -1.16
N MET A 362 -19.07 0.16 0.08
CA MET A 362 -19.68 1.46 0.33
C MET A 362 -18.61 2.55 0.25
N PRO A 363 -18.84 3.63 -0.54
CA PRO A 363 -17.93 4.77 -0.56
C PRO A 363 -17.77 5.37 0.83
N GLU A 364 -16.56 5.81 1.17
CA GLU A 364 -16.27 6.38 2.50
C GLU A 364 -17.14 7.58 2.88
N PRO A 365 -17.42 8.55 1.99
CA PRO A 365 -18.31 9.67 2.32
C PRO A 365 -19.71 9.23 2.75
N ASP A 366 -20.23 8.14 2.14
CA ASP A 366 -21.56 7.62 2.47
C ASP A 366 -21.54 6.85 3.78
N PHE A 367 -20.47 6.08 4.03
CA PHE A 367 -20.30 5.32 5.26
C PHE A 367 -20.10 6.21 6.48
N SER A 368 -19.33 7.30 6.33
CA SER A 368 -19.05 8.25 7.44
C SER A 368 -20.31 8.92 7.98
N GLN A 369 -21.36 9.07 7.15
CA GLN A 369 -22.65 9.64 7.57
C GLN A 369 -23.43 8.71 8.53
N LEU A 370 -23.07 7.44 8.61
CA LEU A 370 -23.73 6.48 9.50
C LEU A 370 -23.30 6.62 10.96
N ALA A 371 -22.32 7.50 11.26
CA ALA A 371 -21.77 7.76 12.61
C ALA A 371 -21.41 6.45 13.36
N SER A 372 -20.90 5.45 12.63
CA SER A 372 -20.56 4.14 13.14
C SER A 372 -19.16 4.11 13.75
N ARG A 373 -18.93 3.19 14.71
CA ARG A 373 -17.59 2.88 15.24
C ARG A 373 -16.71 2.11 14.24
N TYR A 374 -17.28 1.62 13.15
CA TYR A 374 -16.58 0.91 12.09
C TYR A 374 -16.08 1.92 11.05
N ARG A 375 -15.07 1.53 10.27
CA ARG A 375 -14.36 2.40 9.31
C ARG A 375 -14.85 2.25 7.88
N GLY A 376 -15.70 1.28 7.62
CA GLY A 376 -16.24 0.97 6.32
C GLY A 376 -17.07 -0.30 6.38
N GLY A 377 -17.64 -0.67 5.25
CA GLY A 377 -18.45 -1.88 5.15
C GLY A 377 -18.84 -2.22 3.72
N LEU A 378 -19.35 -3.42 3.56
CA LEU A 378 -19.88 -3.93 2.31
C LEU A 378 -21.41 -3.95 2.36
N GLN A 379 -22.06 -3.11 1.55
CA GLN A 379 -23.51 -3.10 1.44
C GLN A 379 -24.01 -4.38 0.78
N VAL A 380 -24.93 -5.07 1.43
CA VAL A 380 -25.61 -6.26 0.89
C VAL A 380 -26.59 -5.81 -0.19
N THR A 381 -26.35 -6.20 -1.43
CA THR A 381 -27.18 -5.84 -2.59
C THR A 381 -28.18 -6.93 -2.98
N ALA A 382 -27.92 -8.18 -2.59
CA ALA A 382 -28.84 -9.30 -2.74
C ALA A 382 -28.55 -10.40 -1.74
N VAL A 383 -29.60 -11.12 -1.34
CA VAL A 383 -29.51 -12.32 -0.49
C VAL A 383 -30.22 -13.45 -1.23
N ARG A 384 -29.56 -14.62 -1.30
CA ARG A 384 -30.09 -15.81 -1.98
C ARG A 384 -31.07 -16.53 -1.07
N ALA A 385 -32.24 -16.84 -1.59
CA ALA A 385 -33.24 -17.62 -0.88
C ALA A 385 -32.69 -19.01 -0.43
N GLY A 386 -32.98 -19.39 0.81
CA GLY A 386 -32.50 -20.63 1.42
C GLY A 386 -31.00 -20.65 1.74
N SER A 387 -30.32 -19.50 1.64
CA SER A 387 -28.89 -19.40 1.94
C SER A 387 -28.60 -19.28 3.45
N PRO A 388 -27.35 -19.58 3.86
CA PRO A 388 -26.93 -19.31 5.23
C PRO A 388 -27.20 -17.86 5.71
N ALA A 389 -27.01 -16.89 4.84
CA ALA A 389 -27.24 -15.48 5.15
C ALA A 389 -28.72 -15.17 5.40
N GLU A 390 -29.61 -15.74 4.60
CA GLU A 390 -31.06 -15.54 4.80
C GLU A 390 -31.53 -16.19 6.10
N VAL A 391 -31.04 -17.41 6.40
CA VAL A 391 -31.38 -18.13 7.63
C VAL A 391 -31.00 -17.33 8.87
N GLU A 392 -29.84 -16.64 8.82
CA GLU A 392 -29.33 -15.79 9.91
C GLU A 392 -29.90 -14.36 9.86
N GLY A 393 -30.86 -14.09 8.97
CA GLY A 393 -31.61 -12.84 8.92
C GLY A 393 -30.86 -11.66 8.29
N ILE A 394 -29.82 -11.89 7.51
CA ILE A 394 -29.16 -10.85 6.69
C ILE A 394 -30.13 -10.44 5.58
N GLN A 395 -30.29 -9.15 5.35
CA GLN A 395 -31.22 -8.58 4.38
C GLN A 395 -30.51 -7.66 3.37
N THR A 396 -31.11 -7.49 2.22
CA THR A 396 -30.69 -6.47 1.26
C THR A 396 -30.78 -5.08 1.90
N GLY A 397 -29.72 -4.29 1.77
CA GLY A 397 -29.58 -2.98 2.42
C GLY A 397 -28.71 -3.01 3.68
N ASP A 398 -28.54 -4.16 4.33
CA ASP A 398 -27.57 -4.28 5.44
C ASP A 398 -26.17 -3.95 4.99
N ILE A 399 -25.34 -3.49 5.92
CA ILE A 399 -23.92 -3.24 5.66
C ILE A 399 -23.11 -4.20 6.50
N LEU A 400 -22.44 -5.16 5.85
CA LEU A 400 -21.52 -6.08 6.51
C LEU A 400 -20.26 -5.32 6.92
N VAL A 401 -20.03 -5.16 8.22
CA VAL A 401 -18.94 -4.36 8.80
C VAL A 401 -17.89 -5.19 9.49
N GLY A 402 -18.17 -6.47 9.75
CA GLY A 402 -17.21 -7.38 10.36
C GLY A 402 -17.61 -8.84 10.23
N MET A 403 -16.60 -9.71 10.18
CA MET A 403 -16.75 -11.15 10.21
C MET A 403 -15.62 -11.79 11.01
N HIS A 404 -15.97 -12.64 11.99
CA HIS A 404 -15.06 -13.15 13.01
C HIS A 404 -14.37 -12.00 13.74
N ASP A 405 -13.03 -11.90 13.70
CA ASP A 405 -12.24 -10.86 14.35
C ASP A 405 -11.83 -9.73 13.39
N TRP A 406 -12.29 -9.76 12.12
CA TRP A 406 -11.88 -8.80 11.08
C TRP A 406 -13.02 -7.88 10.66
N GLU A 407 -12.67 -6.62 10.34
CA GLU A 407 -13.57 -5.71 9.67
C GLU A 407 -13.68 -6.06 8.18
N THR A 408 -14.89 -5.98 7.61
CA THR A 408 -15.16 -6.23 6.19
C THR A 408 -15.29 -4.91 5.44
N ILE A 409 -14.17 -4.18 5.31
CA ILE A 409 -14.13 -2.85 4.68
C ILE A 409 -14.11 -2.95 3.15
N SER A 410 -13.49 -4.02 2.63
CA SER A 410 -13.32 -4.25 1.20
C SER A 410 -13.67 -5.69 0.80
N TYR A 411 -13.82 -5.93 -0.50
CA TYR A 411 -14.03 -7.28 -1.02
C TYR A 411 -12.89 -8.24 -0.64
N GLU A 412 -11.66 -7.74 -0.62
CA GLU A 412 -10.47 -8.52 -0.30
C GLU A 412 -10.48 -8.98 1.14
N ASN A 413 -10.96 -8.13 2.06
CA ASN A 413 -11.15 -8.52 3.46
C ASN A 413 -12.14 -9.68 3.56
N LEU A 414 -13.29 -9.60 2.87
CA LEU A 414 -14.28 -10.66 2.87
C LEU A 414 -13.76 -11.94 2.21
N ASP A 415 -13.11 -11.83 1.06
CA ASP A 415 -12.50 -12.95 0.34
C ASP A 415 -11.43 -13.66 1.18
N TYR A 416 -10.57 -12.88 1.84
CA TYR A 416 -9.57 -13.38 2.77
C TYR A 416 -10.21 -14.21 3.90
N ILE A 417 -11.25 -13.67 4.54
CA ILE A 417 -11.94 -14.36 5.64
C ILE A 417 -12.56 -15.66 5.15
N LEU A 418 -13.23 -15.64 3.99
CA LEU A 418 -13.91 -16.80 3.43
C LEU A 418 -12.96 -17.89 2.91
N LYS A 419 -11.74 -17.52 2.50
CA LYS A 419 -10.68 -18.47 2.08
C LYS A 419 -9.86 -19.01 3.24
N ASN A 420 -9.89 -18.34 4.39
CA ASN A 420 -9.09 -18.75 5.55
C ASN A 420 -9.62 -20.03 6.19
N LYS A 421 -8.91 -21.14 5.97
CA LYS A 421 -9.29 -22.46 6.51
C LYS A 421 -9.41 -22.47 8.02
N SER A 422 -8.59 -21.72 8.75
CA SER A 422 -8.66 -21.68 10.22
C SER A 422 -9.95 -21.05 10.73
N VAL A 423 -10.60 -20.23 9.92
CA VAL A 423 -11.90 -19.59 10.21
C VAL A 423 -13.04 -20.49 9.74
N THR A 424 -12.97 -20.99 8.51
CA THR A 424 -14.07 -21.72 7.87
C THR A 424 -14.26 -23.14 8.39
N THR A 425 -13.23 -23.76 8.98
CA THR A 425 -13.33 -25.12 9.59
C THR A 425 -13.84 -25.11 11.03
N ARG A 426 -13.99 -23.96 11.67
CA ARG A 426 -14.45 -23.87 13.07
C ARG A 426 -15.98 -23.96 13.26
N GLY A 427 -16.75 -24.18 12.19
CA GLY A 427 -18.20 -24.25 12.24
C GLY A 427 -18.85 -22.91 11.92
N ALA A 428 -19.60 -22.32 12.85
CA ALA A 428 -20.25 -21.04 12.64
C ALA A 428 -19.27 -19.88 12.84
N ILE A 429 -19.37 -18.88 11.97
CA ILE A 429 -18.55 -17.65 11.98
C ILE A 429 -19.44 -16.47 12.38
N ARG A 430 -19.02 -15.73 13.41
CA ARG A 430 -19.73 -14.53 13.80
C ARG A 430 -19.60 -13.45 12.76
N PHE A 431 -20.71 -12.81 12.38
CA PHE A 431 -20.76 -11.64 11.52
C PHE A 431 -21.38 -10.45 12.24
N TYR A 432 -21.07 -9.24 11.76
CA TYR A 432 -21.60 -7.98 12.25
C TYR A 432 -22.12 -7.17 11.06
N ILE A 433 -23.36 -6.69 11.18
CA ILE A 433 -23.99 -5.83 10.17
C ILE A 433 -24.49 -4.54 10.82
N LEU A 434 -24.51 -3.47 10.04
CA LEU A 434 -25.29 -2.29 10.36
C LEU A 434 -26.60 -2.36 9.60
N ARG A 435 -27.69 -2.23 10.32
CA ARG A 435 -29.03 -2.04 9.77
C ARG A 435 -29.58 -0.72 10.32
N GLU A 436 -29.81 0.24 9.44
CA GLU A 436 -30.09 1.63 9.80
C GLU A 436 -28.92 2.24 10.63
N ARG A 437 -29.02 2.29 11.96
CA ARG A 437 -27.97 2.77 12.87
C ARG A 437 -27.55 1.74 13.91
N ASP A 438 -28.19 0.59 13.92
CA ASP A 438 -27.94 -0.45 14.91
C ASP A 438 -26.93 -1.48 14.41
N THR A 439 -26.02 -1.88 15.30
CA THR A 439 -25.12 -3.00 15.05
C THR A 439 -25.81 -4.29 15.47
N LEU A 440 -26.12 -5.14 14.51
CA LEU A 440 -26.64 -6.49 14.72
C LEU A 440 -25.52 -7.51 14.49
N TYR A 441 -25.64 -8.68 15.10
CA TYR A 441 -24.69 -9.78 14.88
C TYR A 441 -25.44 -11.13 14.90
N GLY A 442 -24.83 -12.11 14.23
CA GLY A 442 -25.27 -13.50 14.21
C GLY A 442 -24.09 -14.42 13.96
N ASP A 443 -24.34 -15.73 13.97
CA ASP A 443 -23.32 -16.74 13.75
C ASP A 443 -23.71 -17.55 12.50
N ILE A 444 -22.99 -17.34 11.36
CA ILE A 444 -23.29 -17.95 10.07
C ILE A 444 -22.45 -19.22 9.84
N SER A 445 -23.13 -20.30 9.48
CA SER A 445 -22.46 -21.54 9.06
C SER A 445 -22.26 -21.54 7.55
N LEU A 446 -21.00 -21.54 7.10
CA LEU A 446 -20.69 -21.54 5.67
C LEU A 446 -20.97 -22.91 5.06
N ALA A 447 -21.65 -22.92 3.90
CA ALA A 447 -21.83 -24.14 3.13
C ALA A 447 -20.46 -24.71 2.71
N ALA A 448 -20.16 -25.97 3.04
CA ALA A 448 -18.94 -26.63 2.59
C ALA A 448 -18.87 -26.54 1.05
N THR A 449 -17.80 -25.97 0.53
CA THR A 449 -17.56 -25.90 -0.92
C THR A 449 -17.39 -27.34 -1.43
N GLN A 450 -18.42 -27.91 -2.03
CA GLN A 450 -18.27 -29.15 -2.75
C GLN A 450 -17.28 -28.93 -3.89
N GLN A 451 -16.13 -29.55 -3.80
CA GLN A 451 -15.21 -29.66 -4.92
C GLN A 451 -15.97 -30.38 -6.05
N VAL A 452 -16.33 -29.62 -7.09
CA VAL A 452 -16.76 -30.21 -8.34
C VAL A 452 -15.52 -30.84 -8.97
N THR A 453 -15.32 -32.12 -8.69
CA THR A 453 -14.39 -32.96 -9.42
C THR A 453 -14.97 -33.10 -10.83
N GLN A 454 -14.40 -32.38 -11.80
CA GLN A 454 -14.64 -32.64 -13.21
C GLN A 454 -14.15 -34.06 -13.50
N ARG A 455 -15.08 -34.91 -13.89
CA ARG A 455 -14.81 -36.18 -14.58
C ARG A 455 -14.71 -35.94 -16.07
#